data_02b48faa7555b7f3d8b2f86d5b95f904
#
_entry.id   02b48faa7555b7f3d8b2f86d5b95f904
#
_cell.length_a   1.000
_cell.length_b   1.000
_cell.length_c   1.000
_cell.angle_alpha   90.00
_cell.angle_beta   90.00
_cell.angle_gamma   90.00
#
_symmetry.space_group_name_H-M   'P 1'
#
loop_
_entity.id
_entity.type
_entity.pdbx_description
1 polymer ?
#
loop_
_entity_poly.entity_id
_entity_poly.type
_entity_poly.pdbx_seq_one_letter_code
_entity_poly.pdbx_strand_id
1 'polypeptide(L)'
;MTSTAMRGMVTVDELNALIDRGEIDTVIIAFTDMQGRLVGKRASARLFKDELAEHGAECCNYLLAVDVEMNTVDGYAISSWEKGYGDMAMIPDLSTLRIVPWLPATAMVIADMAWLDETPVVQSPREILKTQIARLAEKGLEPFVGTELEFIVFDDTYRAAWAKKYEGLTPCLLYTSPSPRD
;
A
#
# COMPACT_ATOMS: atom_id res chain seq x y z
N MET A 1 -28.28 -5.22 8.72
CA MET A 1 -27.37 -4.06 8.87
C MET A 1 -26.88 -3.72 7.48
N THR A 2 -27.31 -2.63 6.91
CA THR A 2 -26.86 -2.17 5.58
C THR A 2 -25.40 -1.75 5.72
N SER A 3 -24.49 -2.51 5.11
CA SER A 3 -23.10 -2.12 4.98
C SER A 3 -23.07 -0.77 4.24
N THR A 4 -22.69 0.28 4.94
CA THR A 4 -22.41 1.56 4.28
C THR A 4 -21.10 1.35 3.53
N ALA A 5 -21.16 1.13 2.21
CA ALA A 5 -19.98 1.00 1.39
C ALA A 5 -19.06 2.21 1.63
N MET A 6 -17.80 1.95 1.99
CA MET A 6 -16.84 3.04 2.20
C MET A 6 -16.65 3.80 0.88
N ARG A 7 -16.58 5.12 0.95
CA ARG A 7 -16.44 5.99 -0.22
C ARG A 7 -15.26 5.56 -1.09
N GLY A 8 -15.50 5.37 -2.38
CA GLY A 8 -14.48 4.99 -3.36
C GLY A 8 -14.17 3.49 -3.43
N MET A 9 -14.69 2.66 -2.51
CA MET A 9 -14.59 1.21 -2.63
C MET A 9 -15.50 0.73 -3.77
N VAL A 10 -15.02 -0.27 -4.50
CA VAL A 10 -15.74 -0.91 -5.59
C VAL A 10 -15.64 -2.43 -5.48
N THR A 11 -16.65 -3.12 -5.94
CA THR A 11 -16.62 -4.57 -6.10
C THR A 11 -15.86 -4.94 -7.37
N VAL A 12 -15.51 -6.22 -7.52
CA VAL A 12 -14.88 -6.75 -8.74
C VAL A 12 -15.77 -6.52 -9.96
N ASP A 13 -17.07 -6.76 -9.83
CA ASP A 13 -18.03 -6.58 -10.93
C ASP A 13 -18.14 -5.10 -11.35
N GLU A 14 -18.19 -4.19 -10.38
CA GLU A 14 -18.18 -2.75 -10.65
C GLU A 14 -16.89 -2.31 -11.33
N LEU A 15 -15.73 -2.79 -10.85
CA LEU A 15 -14.45 -2.51 -11.50
C LEU A 15 -14.42 -3.02 -12.93
N ASN A 16 -14.85 -4.27 -13.15
CA ASN A 16 -14.90 -4.87 -14.49
C ASN A 16 -15.81 -4.06 -15.44
N ALA A 17 -16.95 -3.62 -14.95
CA ALA A 17 -17.86 -2.77 -15.74
C ALA A 17 -17.21 -1.41 -16.08
N LEU A 18 -16.45 -0.80 -15.17
CA LEU A 18 -15.71 0.45 -15.43
C LEU A 18 -14.58 0.23 -16.46
N ILE A 19 -13.89 -0.91 -16.39
CA ILE A 19 -12.84 -1.29 -17.36
C ILE A 19 -13.47 -1.48 -18.77
N ASP A 20 -14.58 -2.20 -18.85
CA ASP A 20 -15.25 -2.50 -20.12
C ASP A 20 -15.78 -1.22 -20.80
N ARG A 21 -16.14 -0.20 -20.03
CA ARG A 21 -16.54 1.12 -20.56
C ARG A 21 -15.35 2.07 -20.86
N GLY A 22 -14.11 1.63 -20.54
CA GLY A 22 -12.92 2.45 -20.72
C GLY A 22 -12.79 3.60 -19.70
N GLU A 23 -13.53 3.56 -18.60
CA GLU A 23 -13.42 4.55 -17.52
C GLU A 23 -12.23 4.30 -16.61
N ILE A 24 -11.77 3.05 -16.51
CA ILE A 24 -10.54 2.63 -15.83
C ILE A 24 -9.64 1.94 -16.85
N ASP A 25 -8.40 2.42 -16.96
CA ASP A 25 -7.36 1.87 -17.83
C ASP A 25 -6.15 1.31 -17.07
N THR A 26 -6.01 1.70 -15.81
CA THR A 26 -4.87 1.34 -14.96
C THR A 26 -5.34 0.78 -13.61
N VAL A 27 -4.72 -0.29 -13.16
CA VAL A 27 -4.86 -0.80 -11.78
C VAL A 27 -3.50 -0.80 -11.10
N ILE A 28 -3.42 -0.17 -9.93
CA ILE A 28 -2.25 -0.22 -9.05
C ILE A 28 -2.42 -1.42 -8.11
N ILE A 29 -1.49 -2.37 -8.18
CA ILE A 29 -1.37 -3.45 -7.20
C ILE A 29 -0.28 -3.04 -6.25
N ALA A 30 -0.62 -2.79 -4.99
CA ALA A 30 0.31 -2.24 -4.01
C ALA A 30 0.33 -3.05 -2.72
N PHE A 31 1.49 -3.14 -2.10
CA PHE A 31 1.65 -3.67 -0.75
C PHE A 31 2.36 -2.66 0.15
N THR A 32 2.30 -2.87 1.46
CA THR A 32 2.96 -2.00 2.44
C THR A 32 4.38 -2.47 2.67
N ASP A 33 5.37 -1.60 2.49
CA ASP A 33 6.76 -1.87 2.84
C ASP A 33 7.04 -1.66 4.34
N MET A 34 8.29 -1.88 4.78
CA MET A 34 8.69 -1.78 6.18
C MET A 34 8.66 -0.37 6.74
N GLN A 35 8.58 0.66 5.90
CA GLN A 35 8.42 2.07 6.27
C GLN A 35 6.96 2.55 6.25
N GLY A 36 6.02 1.65 5.94
CA GLY A 36 4.60 1.98 5.82
C GLY A 36 4.20 2.61 4.49
N ARG A 37 5.09 2.62 3.49
CA ARG A 37 4.76 3.13 2.15
C ARG A 37 4.03 2.09 1.34
N LEU A 38 3.17 2.54 0.43
CA LEU A 38 2.62 1.68 -0.60
C LEU A 38 3.59 1.63 -1.78
N VAL A 39 4.15 0.46 -2.00
CA VAL A 39 4.99 0.13 -3.15
C VAL A 39 4.32 -0.95 -3.99
N GLY A 40 4.64 -1.05 -5.28
CA GLY A 40 3.98 -2.05 -6.13
C GLY A 40 4.12 -1.77 -7.62
N LYS A 41 3.15 -2.25 -8.38
CA LYS A 41 3.14 -2.16 -9.85
C LYS A 41 1.87 -1.50 -10.37
N ARG A 42 2.00 -0.85 -11.52
CA ARG A 42 0.88 -0.43 -12.35
C ARG A 42 0.70 -1.45 -13.46
N ALA A 43 -0.49 -1.97 -13.58
CA ALA A 43 -0.88 -2.87 -14.67
C ALA A 43 -1.93 -2.20 -15.55
N SER A 44 -2.02 -2.58 -16.82
CA SER A 44 -3.20 -2.24 -17.59
C SER A 44 -4.43 -2.89 -16.96
N ALA A 45 -5.55 -2.17 -16.94
CA ALA A 45 -6.77 -2.67 -16.31
C ALA A 45 -7.25 -3.97 -16.96
N ARG A 46 -7.03 -4.15 -18.28
CA ARG A 46 -7.34 -5.39 -18.98
C ARG A 46 -6.51 -6.57 -18.45
N LEU A 47 -5.18 -6.40 -18.32
CA LEU A 47 -4.31 -7.45 -17.77
C LEU A 47 -4.71 -7.80 -16.33
N PHE A 48 -5.06 -6.77 -15.54
CA PHE A 48 -5.54 -7.00 -14.18
C PHE A 48 -6.82 -7.86 -14.17
N LYS A 49 -7.81 -7.50 -15.00
CA LYS A 49 -9.09 -8.19 -15.10
C LYS A 49 -8.90 -9.65 -15.58
N ASP A 50 -8.06 -9.84 -16.60
CA ASP A 50 -7.95 -11.12 -17.30
C ASP A 50 -7.04 -12.11 -16.56
N GLU A 51 -6.06 -11.63 -15.76
CA GLU A 51 -5.03 -12.48 -15.16
C GLU A 51 -4.69 -12.11 -13.71
N LEU A 52 -4.34 -10.84 -13.44
CA LEU A 52 -3.68 -10.50 -12.19
C LEU A 52 -4.62 -10.45 -10.98
N ALA A 53 -5.92 -10.31 -11.20
CA ALA A 53 -6.92 -10.37 -10.13
C ALA A 53 -6.95 -11.75 -9.46
N GLU A 54 -6.68 -12.80 -10.20
CA GLU A 54 -6.68 -14.20 -9.74
C GLU A 54 -5.27 -14.69 -9.38
N HIS A 55 -4.30 -14.40 -10.24
CA HIS A 55 -2.95 -14.98 -10.11
C HIS A 55 -1.94 -14.05 -9.43
N GLY A 56 -2.31 -12.78 -9.20
CA GLY A 56 -1.40 -11.80 -8.63
C GLY A 56 -0.32 -11.33 -9.61
N ALA A 57 0.67 -10.65 -9.06
CA ALA A 57 1.84 -10.16 -9.81
C ALA A 57 3.11 -10.41 -9.03
N GLU A 58 4.19 -10.74 -9.69
CA GLU A 58 5.48 -10.98 -9.02
C GLU A 58 6.22 -9.67 -8.74
N CYS A 59 7.02 -9.66 -7.70
CA CYS A 59 7.98 -8.61 -7.39
C CYS A 59 9.18 -9.15 -6.61
N CYS A 60 10.28 -8.42 -6.65
CA CYS A 60 11.49 -8.86 -5.98
C CYS A 60 11.39 -8.74 -4.44
N ASN A 61 11.93 -9.71 -3.72
CA ASN A 61 11.86 -9.79 -2.25
C ASN A 61 12.67 -8.70 -1.54
N TYR A 62 13.67 -8.08 -2.17
CA TYR A 62 14.43 -6.99 -1.57
C TYR A 62 13.54 -5.77 -1.24
N LEU A 63 12.37 -5.63 -1.86
CA LEU A 63 11.46 -4.52 -1.57
C LEU A 63 10.98 -4.48 -0.11
N LEU A 64 11.11 -5.58 0.64
CA LEU A 64 10.90 -5.61 2.09
C LEU A 64 12.20 -5.39 2.90
N ALA A 65 13.32 -5.10 2.23
CA ALA A 65 14.64 -4.92 2.86
C ALA A 65 15.37 -3.69 2.28
N VAL A 66 14.63 -2.60 2.05
CA VAL A 66 15.16 -1.33 1.56
C VAL A 66 15.02 -0.23 2.62
N ASP A 67 15.86 0.80 2.52
CA ASP A 67 15.71 2.01 3.31
C ASP A 67 14.67 2.99 2.72
N VAL A 68 14.55 4.17 3.30
CA VAL A 68 13.60 5.20 2.85
C VAL A 68 13.89 5.72 1.44
N GLU A 69 15.12 5.59 0.96
CA GLU A 69 15.56 6.00 -0.37
C GLU A 69 15.53 4.84 -1.39
N MET A 70 14.99 3.69 -1.00
CA MET A 70 14.92 2.45 -1.79
C MET A 70 16.28 1.78 -2.05
N ASN A 71 17.30 2.09 -1.26
CA ASN A 71 18.55 1.33 -1.30
C ASN A 71 18.39 0.03 -0.54
N THR A 72 18.95 -1.06 -1.08
CA THR A 72 19.01 -2.34 -0.37
C THR A 72 19.89 -2.23 0.87
N VAL A 73 19.41 -2.79 1.97
CA VAL A 73 20.09 -2.75 3.28
C VAL A 73 20.57 -4.15 3.65
N ASP A 74 21.80 -4.25 4.09
CA ASP A 74 22.39 -5.51 4.56
C ASP A 74 21.85 -5.93 5.93
N GLY A 75 22.01 -7.23 6.25
CA GLY A 75 21.66 -7.80 7.55
C GLY A 75 20.25 -8.37 7.64
N TYR A 76 19.41 -8.21 6.62
CA TYR A 76 18.09 -8.84 6.57
C TYR A 76 18.19 -10.33 6.20
N ALA A 77 17.37 -11.16 6.86
CA ALA A 77 17.30 -12.59 6.57
C ALA A 77 16.59 -12.88 5.23
N ILE A 78 15.72 -11.98 4.78
CA ILE A 78 14.86 -12.18 3.61
C ILE A 78 15.63 -12.07 2.30
N SER A 79 16.63 -11.19 2.23
CA SER A 79 17.46 -10.99 1.03
C SER A 79 18.81 -10.39 1.39
N SER A 80 19.85 -10.74 0.65
CA SER A 80 21.18 -10.13 0.70
C SER A 80 21.94 -10.41 -0.57
N TRP A 81 23.02 -9.68 -0.81
CA TRP A 81 23.94 -9.95 -1.92
C TRP A 81 24.50 -11.38 -1.87
N GLU A 82 24.70 -11.94 -0.69
CA GLU A 82 25.26 -13.30 -0.49
C GLU A 82 24.22 -14.39 -0.76
N LYS A 83 22.95 -14.14 -0.41
CA LYS A 83 21.84 -15.08 -0.59
C LYS A 83 21.20 -15.00 -1.97
N GLY A 84 21.45 -13.91 -2.68
CA GLY A 84 20.74 -13.55 -3.90
C GLY A 84 19.38 -12.92 -3.62
N TYR A 85 18.77 -12.45 -4.69
CA TYR A 85 17.42 -11.88 -4.69
C TYR A 85 16.48 -12.87 -5.38
N GLY A 86 15.34 -13.08 -4.76
CA GLY A 86 14.27 -13.92 -5.32
C GLY A 86 13.00 -13.10 -5.53
N ASP A 87 11.99 -13.74 -6.08
CA ASP A 87 10.69 -13.14 -6.30
C ASP A 87 9.67 -13.52 -5.24
N MET A 88 8.72 -12.64 -5.03
CA MET A 88 7.51 -12.80 -4.22
C MET A 88 6.30 -12.54 -5.12
N ALA A 89 5.16 -13.10 -4.74
CA ALA A 89 3.88 -12.80 -5.35
C ALA A 89 3.13 -11.72 -4.55
N MET A 90 2.59 -10.74 -5.24
CA MET A 90 1.62 -9.77 -4.74
C MET A 90 0.22 -10.33 -5.03
N ILE A 91 -0.45 -10.88 -4.03
CA ILE A 91 -1.78 -11.48 -4.16
C ILE A 91 -2.83 -10.41 -3.82
N PRO A 92 -3.65 -9.96 -4.78
CA PRO A 92 -4.61 -8.89 -4.55
C PRO A 92 -5.68 -9.28 -3.52
N ASP A 93 -5.85 -8.47 -2.48
CA ASP A 93 -7.02 -8.54 -1.62
C ASP A 93 -8.15 -7.73 -2.25
N LEU A 94 -9.00 -8.43 -3.01
CA LEU A 94 -10.07 -7.83 -3.79
C LEU A 94 -11.11 -7.07 -2.93
N SER A 95 -11.16 -7.33 -1.62
CA SER A 95 -12.00 -6.57 -0.70
C SER A 95 -11.50 -5.13 -0.48
N THR A 96 -10.28 -4.83 -0.93
CA THR A 96 -9.65 -3.50 -0.81
C THR A 96 -9.71 -2.68 -2.09
N LEU A 97 -10.37 -3.18 -3.14
CA LEU A 97 -10.51 -2.48 -4.42
C LEU A 97 -11.13 -1.10 -4.25
N ARG A 98 -10.50 -0.09 -4.85
CA ARG A 98 -10.95 1.30 -4.76
C ARG A 98 -10.55 2.12 -5.99
N ILE A 99 -11.35 3.16 -6.27
CA ILE A 99 -10.98 4.18 -7.25
C ILE A 99 -9.99 5.16 -6.59
N VAL A 100 -8.97 5.56 -7.34
CA VAL A 100 -7.96 6.53 -6.90
C VAL A 100 -8.37 7.93 -7.35
N PRO A 101 -8.91 8.80 -6.47
CA PRO A 101 -9.56 10.04 -6.90
C PRO A 101 -8.58 11.10 -7.44
N TRP A 102 -7.29 10.99 -7.12
CA TRP A 102 -6.24 11.93 -7.59
C TRP A 102 -5.49 11.45 -8.84
N LEU A 103 -5.81 10.26 -9.35
CA LEU A 103 -5.24 9.70 -10.58
C LEU A 103 -6.38 9.37 -11.55
N PRO A 104 -6.46 10.06 -12.70
CA PRO A 104 -7.48 9.75 -13.70
C PRO A 104 -7.46 8.29 -14.12
N ALA A 105 -8.62 7.72 -14.39
CA ALA A 105 -8.82 6.37 -14.91
C ALA A 105 -8.07 5.25 -14.15
N THR A 106 -7.87 5.44 -12.84
CA THR A 106 -7.02 4.53 -12.04
C THR A 106 -7.80 3.95 -10.88
N ALA A 107 -7.71 2.62 -10.72
CA ALA A 107 -8.10 1.89 -9.52
C ALA A 107 -6.87 1.38 -8.77
N MET A 108 -7.05 0.97 -7.52
CA MET A 108 -6.00 0.39 -6.69
C MET A 108 -6.54 -0.78 -5.88
N VAL A 109 -5.68 -1.76 -5.65
CA VAL A 109 -5.90 -2.89 -4.75
C VAL A 109 -4.68 -3.06 -3.86
N ILE A 110 -4.90 -3.41 -2.59
CA ILE A 110 -3.83 -3.80 -1.68
C ILE A 110 -3.57 -5.29 -1.84
N ALA A 111 -2.30 -5.68 -1.87
CA ALA A 111 -1.89 -7.07 -2.00
C ALA A 111 -1.32 -7.61 -0.68
N ASP A 112 -1.58 -8.87 -0.43
CA ASP A 112 -0.83 -9.70 0.50
C ASP A 112 0.43 -10.23 -0.19
N MET A 113 1.49 -10.46 0.58
CA MET A 113 2.74 -10.97 0.03
C MET A 113 2.87 -12.46 0.32
N ALA A 114 3.15 -13.22 -0.72
CA ALA A 114 3.41 -14.65 -0.64
C ALA A 114 4.72 -15.02 -1.36
N TRP A 115 5.34 -16.11 -0.97
CA TRP A 115 6.37 -16.73 -1.76
C TRP A 115 5.77 -17.40 -2.99
N LEU A 116 6.58 -17.79 -3.97
CA LEU A 116 6.10 -18.43 -5.20
C LEU A 116 5.49 -19.83 -4.96
N ASP A 117 5.69 -20.40 -3.78
CA ASP A 117 5.04 -21.63 -3.32
C ASP A 117 3.71 -21.35 -2.56
N GLU A 118 3.20 -20.12 -2.67
CA GLU A 118 1.97 -19.65 -2.03
C GLU A 118 2.04 -19.50 -0.50
N THR A 119 3.17 -19.77 0.13
CA THR A 119 3.32 -19.56 1.57
C THR A 119 3.42 -18.05 1.89
N PRO A 120 2.81 -17.56 2.99
CA PRO A 120 2.86 -16.14 3.35
C PRO A 120 4.28 -15.65 3.61
N VAL A 121 4.61 -14.45 3.17
CA VAL A 121 5.83 -13.75 3.55
C VAL A 121 5.64 -13.16 4.94
N VAL A 122 6.07 -13.89 5.97
CA VAL A 122 5.83 -13.55 7.38
C VAL A 122 6.46 -12.23 7.83
N GLN A 123 7.41 -11.69 7.07
CA GLN A 123 8.02 -10.39 7.29
C GLN A 123 7.19 -9.23 6.75
N SER A 124 6.19 -9.50 5.91
CA SER A 124 5.31 -8.46 5.38
C SER A 124 4.53 -7.78 6.52
N PRO A 125 4.51 -6.43 6.60
CA PRO A 125 3.78 -5.72 7.65
C PRO A 125 2.29 -6.09 7.72
N ARG A 126 1.65 -6.31 6.57
CA ARG A 126 0.25 -6.72 6.52
C ARG A 126 0.05 -8.14 7.08
N GLU A 127 0.96 -9.07 6.81
CA GLU A 127 0.91 -10.43 7.35
C GLU A 127 1.15 -10.45 8.86
N ILE A 128 2.08 -9.63 9.35
CA ILE A 128 2.31 -9.43 10.79
C ILE A 128 1.02 -8.98 11.47
N LEU A 129 0.32 -7.98 10.89
CA LEU A 129 -0.94 -7.48 11.43
C LEU A 129 -2.02 -8.56 11.41
N LYS A 130 -2.22 -9.26 10.31
CA LYS A 130 -3.20 -10.35 10.17
C LYS A 130 -2.97 -11.44 11.22
N THR A 131 -1.72 -11.82 11.42
CA THR A 131 -1.33 -12.80 12.46
C THR A 131 -1.73 -12.33 13.86
N GLN A 132 -1.50 -11.04 14.21
CA GLN A 132 -1.88 -10.53 15.54
C GLN A 132 -3.40 -10.44 15.72
N ILE A 133 -4.13 -10.05 14.68
CA ILE A 133 -5.60 -10.04 14.70
C ILE A 133 -6.14 -11.47 14.92
N ALA A 134 -5.61 -12.45 14.22
CA ALA A 134 -6.00 -13.86 14.40
C ALA A 134 -5.73 -14.35 15.84
N ARG A 135 -4.59 -14.02 16.43
CA ARG A 135 -4.24 -14.34 17.81
C ARG A 135 -5.18 -13.68 18.85
N LEU A 136 -5.68 -12.50 18.57
CA LEU A 136 -6.71 -11.85 19.40
C LEU A 136 -8.04 -12.57 19.26
N ALA A 137 -8.44 -12.93 18.04
CA ALA A 137 -9.68 -13.65 17.77
C ALA A 137 -9.72 -15.02 18.47
N GLU A 138 -8.59 -15.76 18.53
CA GLU A 138 -8.47 -17.01 19.30
C GLU A 138 -8.80 -16.84 20.79
N LYS A 139 -8.63 -15.64 21.32
CA LYS A 139 -8.95 -15.28 22.72
C LYS A 139 -10.33 -14.64 22.87
N GLY A 140 -11.13 -14.60 21.81
CA GLY A 140 -12.43 -13.93 21.79
C GLY A 140 -12.36 -12.40 21.86
N LEU A 141 -11.22 -11.82 21.49
CA LEU A 141 -10.99 -10.37 21.48
C LEU A 141 -11.05 -9.82 20.06
N GLU A 142 -11.64 -8.64 19.91
CA GLU A 142 -11.65 -7.86 18.67
C GLU A 142 -10.95 -6.53 18.89
N PRO A 143 -9.93 -6.18 18.06
CA PRO A 143 -9.22 -4.90 18.18
C PRO A 143 -10.04 -3.77 17.55
N PHE A 144 -10.11 -2.62 18.24
CA PHE A 144 -10.57 -1.36 17.70
C PHE A 144 -9.39 -0.40 17.67
N VAL A 145 -9.12 0.19 16.51
CA VAL A 145 -7.96 1.06 16.28
C VAL A 145 -8.42 2.37 15.67
N GLY A 146 -7.99 3.49 16.26
CA GLY A 146 -8.05 4.80 15.66
C GLY A 146 -6.68 5.19 15.09
N THR A 147 -6.66 5.96 14.02
CA THR A 147 -5.45 6.56 13.48
C THR A 147 -5.52 8.06 13.55
N GLU A 148 -4.44 8.69 13.99
CA GLU A 148 -4.26 10.14 13.94
C GLU A 148 -3.16 10.45 12.92
N LEU A 149 -3.45 11.40 12.03
CA LEU A 149 -2.49 11.87 11.04
C LEU A 149 -2.13 13.32 11.37
N GLU A 150 -0.93 13.51 11.88
CA GLU A 150 -0.40 14.84 12.18
C GLU A 150 0.57 15.28 11.08
N PHE A 151 0.46 16.52 10.64
CA PHE A 151 1.35 17.09 9.64
C PHE A 151 1.53 18.59 9.85
N ILE A 152 2.65 19.10 9.34
CA ILE A 152 2.95 20.53 9.30
C ILE A 152 2.91 20.97 7.83
N VAL A 153 2.16 22.04 7.56
CA VAL A 153 2.09 22.64 6.24
C VAL A 153 3.09 23.80 6.15
N PHE A 154 3.90 23.79 5.11
CA PHE A 154 4.85 24.86 4.81
C PHE A 154 4.50 25.53 3.48
N ASP A 155 4.82 26.82 3.35
CA ASP A 155 4.68 27.57 2.10
C ASP A 155 5.79 27.23 1.10
N ASP A 156 6.83 26.56 1.55
CA ASP A 156 7.95 26.13 0.72
C ASP A 156 7.55 24.96 -0.19
N THR A 157 7.95 25.01 -1.46
CA THR A 157 7.87 23.83 -2.32
C THR A 157 8.88 22.76 -1.89
N TYR A 158 8.64 21.49 -2.20
CA TYR A 158 9.59 20.41 -1.92
C TYR A 158 10.99 20.68 -2.50
N ARG A 159 11.08 21.28 -3.71
CA ARG A 159 12.36 21.65 -4.34
C ARG A 159 13.08 22.74 -3.52
N ALA A 160 12.37 23.76 -3.06
CA ALA A 160 12.94 24.82 -2.21
C ALA A 160 13.39 24.27 -0.85
N ALA A 161 12.59 23.42 -0.24
CA ALA A 161 12.91 22.74 1.02
C ALA A 161 14.18 21.89 0.89
N TRP A 162 14.27 21.08 -0.17
CA TRP A 162 15.48 20.31 -0.49
C TRP A 162 16.73 21.18 -0.66
N ALA A 163 16.62 22.26 -1.43
CA ALA A 163 17.76 23.20 -1.64
C ALA A 163 18.24 23.84 -0.33
N LYS A 164 17.34 24.07 0.62
CA LYS A 164 17.64 24.58 1.96
C LYS A 164 18.05 23.48 2.96
N LYS A 165 18.14 22.20 2.52
CA LYS A 165 18.37 21.05 3.41
C LYS A 165 17.35 20.96 4.54
N TYR A 166 16.09 21.37 4.27
CA TYR A 166 14.97 21.44 5.21
C TYR A 166 15.21 22.40 6.38
N GLU A 167 16.13 23.35 6.27
CA GLU A 167 16.38 24.40 7.27
C GLU A 167 15.61 25.68 6.95
N GLY A 168 15.14 26.39 7.97
CA GLY A 168 14.50 27.70 7.81
C GLY A 168 13.26 27.67 6.91
N LEU A 169 12.47 26.62 6.98
CA LEU A 169 11.20 26.51 6.27
C LEU A 169 10.18 27.47 6.85
N THR A 170 9.26 27.97 6.01
CA THR A 170 8.21 28.92 6.38
C THR A 170 6.92 28.17 6.69
N PRO A 171 6.49 28.03 7.95
CA PRO A 171 5.20 27.44 8.28
C PRO A 171 4.05 28.23 7.64
N CYS A 172 3.13 27.55 6.97
CA CYS A 172 1.95 28.15 6.37
C CYS A 172 0.98 28.73 7.42
N LEU A 173 0.96 28.13 8.62
CA LEU A 173 0.16 28.55 9.74
C LEU A 173 1.05 28.75 10.97
N LEU A 174 0.71 29.73 11.80
CA LEU A 174 1.41 30.02 13.07
C LEU A 174 1.40 28.86 14.06
N TYR A 175 0.44 27.96 13.92
CA TYR A 175 0.29 26.77 14.76
C TYR A 175 0.24 25.53 13.89
N THR A 176 1.16 24.68 14.17
CA THR A 176 1.25 23.36 13.60
C THR A 176 0.30 22.43 14.32
N SER A 177 -0.42 21.71 13.58
CA SER A 177 -1.40 20.69 13.88
C SER A 177 -2.82 21.18 13.78
N PRO A 178 -3.47 20.85 12.69
CA PRO A 178 -4.87 20.57 12.70
C PRO A 178 -5.08 19.15 13.20
N SER A 179 -4.86 18.88 14.47
CA SER A 179 -5.65 17.81 15.05
C SER A 179 -7.09 18.26 14.91
N PRO A 180 -7.98 17.51 14.28
CA PRO A 180 -9.39 17.79 14.37
C PRO A 180 -9.71 17.75 15.87
N ARG A 181 -9.96 18.90 16.44
CA ARG A 181 -10.56 18.92 17.76
C ARG A 181 -11.99 18.47 17.56
N ASP A 182 -12.36 17.45 18.32
CA ASP A 182 -13.70 16.98 18.50
C ASP A 182 -14.74 18.10 18.61
#